data_0eb8b867b5a3c12e8e3caf55a4264a78
#
_entry.id   0eb8b867b5a3c12e8e3caf55a4264a78
#
_cell.length_a   1.000
_cell.length_b   1.000
_cell.length_c   1.000
_cell.angle_alpha   90.00
_cell.angle_beta   90.00
_cell.angle_gamma   90.00
#
_symmetry.space_group_name_H-M   'P 1'
#
loop_
_entity.id
_entity.type
_entity.pdbx_description
1 polymer ?
#
loop_
_entity_poly.entity_id
_entity_poly.type
_entity_poly.pdbx_seq_one_letter_code
_entity_poly.pdbx_strand_id
1 'polypeptide(L)'
;MNILIAIIILLVYTIVIIKIEGSIPPSLSASVFNIPTNKRWIWTVILFAVCFLCVPTYIEKTSENTQFLAFLAISGLAFVGAAPLVKFSDDEMQFTVHKVGAIVCAACSQILLVFNCPWLLLLWIPFIIYGFIKDFKAWRTIVFWGEMVCFTSTFVYCLI
;
A
#
# COMPACT_ATOMS: atom_id res chain seq x y z
N MET A 1 -10.76 16.73 1.86
CA MET A 1 -9.57 17.36 1.23
C MET A 1 -8.30 16.53 1.42
N ASN A 2 -7.99 16.08 2.63
CA ASN A 2 -6.75 15.35 2.92
C ASN A 2 -6.56 14.05 2.09
N ILE A 3 -7.62 13.28 1.89
CA ILE A 3 -7.56 12.03 1.11
C ILE A 3 -7.19 12.29 -0.36
N LEU A 4 -7.73 13.34 -0.98
CA LEU A 4 -7.36 13.69 -2.35
C LEU A 4 -5.88 14.04 -2.49
N ILE A 5 -5.32 14.74 -1.49
CA ILE A 5 -3.88 15.04 -1.46
C ILE A 5 -3.06 13.73 -1.33
N ALA A 6 -3.48 12.82 -0.46
CA ALA A 6 -2.82 11.51 -0.31
C ALA A 6 -2.83 10.70 -1.62
N ILE A 7 -3.97 10.69 -2.32
CA ILE A 7 -4.09 10.04 -3.64
C ILE A 7 -3.13 10.68 -4.64
N ILE A 8 -3.09 12.01 -4.73
CA ILE A 8 -2.19 12.72 -5.66
C ILE A 8 -0.73 12.40 -5.36
N ILE A 9 -0.33 12.41 -4.09
CA ILE A 9 1.04 12.08 -3.67
C ILE A 9 1.41 10.67 -4.13
N LEU A 10 0.55 9.67 -3.88
CA LEU A 10 0.82 8.29 -4.26
C LEU A 10 0.82 8.10 -5.78
N LEU A 11 -0.06 8.76 -6.51
CA LEU A 11 -0.09 8.72 -7.98
C LEU A 11 1.17 9.33 -8.58
N VAL A 12 1.59 10.49 -8.08
CA VAL A 12 2.84 11.14 -8.54
C VAL A 12 4.03 10.22 -8.29
N TYR A 13 4.13 9.64 -7.08
CA TYR A 13 5.19 8.67 -6.79
C TYR A 13 5.16 7.50 -7.77
N THR A 14 3.98 6.89 -7.98
CA THR A 14 3.82 5.75 -8.90
C THR A 14 4.30 6.10 -10.32
N ILE A 15 3.90 7.27 -10.84
CA ILE A 15 4.32 7.73 -12.17
C ILE A 15 5.83 7.93 -12.24
N VAL A 16 6.42 8.52 -11.20
CA VAL A 16 7.87 8.76 -11.13
C VAL A 16 8.64 7.44 -11.14
N ILE A 17 8.22 6.47 -10.33
CA ILE A 17 8.87 5.15 -10.29
C ILE A 17 8.77 4.43 -11.62
N ILE A 18 7.59 4.41 -12.25
CA ILE A 18 7.42 3.79 -13.58
C ILE A 18 8.32 4.45 -14.61
N LYS A 19 8.50 5.77 -14.55
CA LYS A 19 9.42 6.49 -15.45
C LYS A 19 10.89 6.16 -15.18
N ILE A 20 11.28 6.03 -13.92
CA ILE A 20 12.66 5.69 -13.53
C ILE A 20 12.98 4.25 -13.95
N GLU A 21 12.08 3.31 -13.73
CA GLU A 21 12.29 1.90 -14.06
C GLU A 21 12.05 1.58 -15.55
N GLY A 22 11.42 2.49 -16.30
CA GLY A 22 11.06 2.29 -17.72
C GLY A 22 9.95 1.25 -17.93
N SER A 23 9.39 0.69 -16.86
CA SER A 23 8.33 -0.32 -16.88
C SER A 23 7.59 -0.32 -15.55
N ILE A 24 6.42 -0.99 -15.51
CA ILE A 24 5.70 -1.23 -14.25
C ILE A 24 6.56 -2.14 -13.36
N PRO A 25 6.86 -1.71 -12.10
CA PRO A 25 7.66 -2.51 -11.18
C PRO A 25 6.91 -3.78 -10.74
N PRO A 26 7.60 -4.81 -10.26
CA PRO A 26 6.97 -5.99 -9.68
C PRO A 26 6.10 -5.68 -8.46
N SER A 27 6.48 -4.69 -7.67
CA SER A 27 5.76 -4.16 -6.49
C SER A 27 6.04 -2.68 -6.37
N LEU A 28 5.01 -1.88 -6.05
CA LEU A 28 5.16 -0.46 -5.82
C LEU A 28 5.95 -0.20 -4.53
N SER A 29 5.59 -0.90 -3.46
CA SER A 29 6.23 -0.71 -2.16
C SER A 29 7.68 -1.20 -2.13
N ALA A 30 7.99 -2.30 -2.82
CA ALA A 30 9.35 -2.82 -2.90
C ALA A 30 10.25 -2.04 -3.88
N SER A 31 9.70 -1.20 -4.75
CA SER A 31 10.49 -0.37 -5.69
C SER A 31 11.47 0.57 -4.98
N VAL A 32 11.22 0.90 -3.70
CA VAL A 32 12.14 1.68 -2.88
C VAL A 32 13.54 1.05 -2.77
N PHE A 33 13.64 -0.27 -2.82
CA PHE A 33 14.95 -0.96 -2.74
C PHE A 33 15.78 -0.78 -4.01
N ASN A 34 15.15 -0.40 -5.13
CA ASN A 34 15.83 -0.05 -6.39
C ASN A 34 16.34 1.41 -6.39
N ILE A 35 15.92 2.22 -5.42
CA ILE A 35 16.39 3.61 -5.25
C ILE A 35 17.71 3.61 -4.48
N PRO A 36 18.69 4.48 -4.86
CA PRO A 36 19.93 4.64 -4.11
C PRO A 36 19.67 4.88 -2.62
N THR A 37 20.43 4.21 -1.75
CA THR A 37 20.20 4.19 -0.29
C THR A 37 20.10 5.60 0.32
N ASN A 38 20.90 6.56 -0.17
CA ASN A 38 20.85 7.95 0.28
C ASN A 38 19.59 8.73 -0.09
N LYS A 39 18.72 8.16 -0.96
CA LYS A 39 17.45 8.77 -1.40
C LYS A 39 16.22 8.02 -0.89
N ARG A 40 16.37 6.87 -0.23
CA ARG A 40 15.24 6.07 0.26
C ARG A 40 14.37 6.78 1.29
N TRP A 41 14.93 7.76 2.00
CA TRP A 41 14.18 8.59 2.92
C TRP A 41 12.98 9.32 2.27
N ILE A 42 13.08 9.61 0.96
CA ILE A 42 11.98 10.25 0.20
C ILE A 42 10.73 9.35 0.24
N TRP A 43 10.90 8.04 0.05
CA TRP A 43 9.82 7.07 0.17
C TRP A 43 9.19 7.08 1.56
N THR A 44 10.00 7.08 2.59
CA THR A 44 9.53 7.14 3.98
C THR A 44 8.68 8.39 4.21
N VAL A 45 9.15 9.56 3.78
CA VAL A 45 8.40 10.82 3.91
C VAL A 45 7.07 10.73 3.15
N ILE A 46 7.06 10.18 1.93
CA ILE A 46 5.86 10.01 1.13
C ILE A 46 4.84 9.12 1.85
N LEU A 47 5.25 7.94 2.32
CA LEU A 47 4.31 7.03 2.99
C LEU A 47 3.82 7.57 4.33
N PHE A 48 4.68 8.21 5.12
CA PHE A 48 4.24 8.86 6.36
C PHE A 48 3.28 10.01 6.08
N ALA A 49 3.50 10.81 5.03
CA ALA A 49 2.55 11.85 4.63
C ALA A 49 1.19 11.24 4.24
N VAL A 50 1.18 10.15 3.45
CA VAL A 50 -0.05 9.43 3.11
C VAL A 50 -0.74 8.90 4.37
N CYS A 51 -0.01 8.26 5.29
CA CYS A 51 -0.56 7.81 6.58
C CYS A 51 -1.20 8.97 7.34
N PHE A 52 -0.46 10.06 7.55
CA PHE A 52 -0.93 11.23 8.31
C PHE A 52 -2.22 11.85 7.72
N LEU A 53 -2.30 11.92 6.39
CA LEU A 53 -3.45 12.48 5.70
C LEU A 53 -4.67 11.54 5.74
N CYS A 54 -4.44 10.23 5.80
CA CYS A 54 -5.53 9.25 5.77
C CYS A 54 -6.06 8.89 7.16
N VAL A 55 -5.21 8.88 8.21
CA VAL A 55 -5.55 8.43 9.56
C VAL A 55 -6.85 9.02 10.09
N PRO A 56 -7.06 10.36 10.13
CA PRO A 56 -8.26 10.92 10.74
C PRO A 56 -9.53 10.39 10.07
N THR A 57 -9.60 10.51 8.74
CA THR A 57 -10.79 10.09 7.99
C THR A 57 -11.00 8.57 8.06
N TYR A 58 -9.91 7.79 8.02
CA TYR A 58 -9.99 6.33 8.04
C TYR A 58 -10.51 5.82 9.38
N ILE A 59 -10.04 6.38 10.50
CA ILE A 59 -10.52 6.03 11.84
C ILE A 59 -11.97 6.52 12.05
N GLU A 60 -12.28 7.77 11.67
CA GLU A 60 -13.60 8.36 11.85
C GLU A 60 -14.70 7.59 11.10
N LYS A 61 -14.41 7.13 9.88
CA LYS A 61 -15.36 6.36 9.07
C LYS A 61 -15.50 4.90 9.49
N THR A 62 -14.55 4.37 10.25
CA THR A 62 -14.57 2.96 10.66
C THR A 62 -15.42 2.79 11.91
N SER A 63 -16.30 1.77 11.91
CA SER A 63 -17.09 1.42 13.07
C SER A 63 -16.20 1.09 14.27
N GLU A 64 -16.61 1.48 15.47
CA GLU A 64 -15.83 1.31 16.71
C GLU A 64 -15.31 -0.11 16.90
N ASN A 65 -16.13 -1.12 16.58
CA ASN A 65 -15.77 -2.53 16.71
C ASN A 65 -14.64 -2.98 15.77
N THR A 66 -14.34 -2.21 14.72
CA THR A 66 -13.33 -2.55 13.70
C THR A 66 -12.19 -1.52 13.59
N GLN A 67 -12.18 -0.49 14.43
CA GLN A 67 -11.13 0.54 14.43
C GLN A 67 -9.74 -0.03 14.68
N PHE A 68 -9.62 -1.14 15.42
CA PHE A 68 -8.34 -1.81 15.61
C PHE A 68 -7.75 -2.32 14.27
N LEU A 69 -8.58 -2.72 13.30
CA LEU A 69 -8.13 -3.11 11.97
C LEU A 69 -7.60 -1.90 11.19
N ALA A 70 -8.25 -0.74 11.30
CA ALA A 70 -7.76 0.50 10.71
C ALA A 70 -6.41 0.89 11.30
N PHE A 71 -6.26 0.80 12.63
CA PHE A 71 -4.99 1.04 13.31
C PHE A 71 -3.89 0.09 12.84
N LEU A 72 -4.17 -1.21 12.75
CA LEU A 72 -3.19 -2.20 12.26
C LEU A 72 -2.81 -1.97 10.80
N ALA A 73 -3.78 -1.63 9.93
CA ALA A 73 -3.51 -1.32 8.53
C ALA A 73 -2.57 -0.12 8.39
N ILE A 74 -2.83 0.96 9.13
CA ILE A 74 -1.99 2.17 9.12
C ILE A 74 -0.61 1.88 9.71
N SER A 75 -0.55 1.14 10.81
CA SER A 75 0.72 0.73 11.43
C SER A 75 1.54 -0.12 10.48
N GLY A 76 0.92 -1.08 9.79
CA GLY A 76 1.57 -1.87 8.75
C GLY A 76 2.15 -1.00 7.64
N LEU A 77 1.39 0.00 7.16
CA LEU A 77 1.87 0.94 6.14
C LEU A 77 3.03 1.81 6.66
N ALA A 78 3.00 2.22 7.92
CA ALA A 78 4.10 2.95 8.55
C ALA A 78 5.37 2.08 8.62
N PHE A 79 5.26 0.79 8.95
CA PHE A 79 6.39 -0.15 8.90
C PHE A 79 6.95 -0.30 7.49
N VAL A 80 6.10 -0.40 6.46
CA VAL A 80 6.53 -0.40 5.05
C VAL A 80 7.35 0.85 4.73
N GLY A 81 6.90 2.01 5.20
CA GLY A 81 7.60 3.28 4.99
C GLY A 81 8.90 3.41 5.77
N ALA A 82 8.96 2.89 7.00
CA ALA A 82 10.13 2.99 7.87
C ALA A 82 11.24 1.98 7.52
N ALA A 83 10.87 0.78 7.05
CA ALA A 83 11.81 -0.30 6.81
C ALA A 83 13.06 0.09 6.00
N PRO A 84 12.98 0.89 4.92
CA PRO A 84 14.16 1.28 4.14
C PRO A 84 15.16 2.18 4.86
N LEU A 85 14.77 2.82 5.97
CA LEU A 85 15.65 3.71 6.75
C LEU A 85 16.30 3.02 7.95
N VAL A 86 15.69 1.94 8.43
CA VAL A 86 16.23 1.23 9.60
C VAL A 86 17.43 0.42 9.13
N LYS A 87 18.59 0.72 9.71
CA LYS A 87 19.79 -0.11 9.51
C LYS A 87 19.68 -1.34 10.40
N PHE A 88 19.16 -2.40 9.84
CA PHE A 88 19.28 -3.72 10.46
C PHE A 88 20.70 -4.27 10.21
N SER A 89 21.10 -5.21 11.03
CA SER A 89 22.39 -5.93 10.85
C SER A 89 22.43 -6.76 9.57
N ASP A 90 21.26 -6.97 8.96
CA ASP A 90 21.03 -7.82 7.82
C ASP A 90 19.98 -7.18 6.88
N ASP A 91 20.30 -7.10 5.59
CA ASP A 91 19.38 -6.61 4.54
C ASP A 91 18.13 -7.51 4.44
N GLU A 92 18.24 -8.79 4.77
CA GLU A 92 17.14 -9.74 4.78
C GLU A 92 16.10 -9.38 5.84
N MET A 93 16.53 -8.94 7.03
CA MET A 93 15.63 -8.46 8.08
C MET A 93 14.87 -7.20 7.64
N GLN A 94 15.54 -6.26 6.96
CA GLN A 94 14.91 -5.05 6.43
C GLN A 94 13.77 -5.40 5.45
N PHE A 95 14.04 -6.32 4.54
CA PHE A 95 13.06 -6.81 3.58
C PHE A 95 11.91 -7.55 4.26
N THR A 96 12.21 -8.36 5.29
CA THR A 96 11.21 -9.10 6.08
C THR A 96 10.27 -8.15 6.81
N VAL A 97 10.79 -7.11 7.48
CA VAL A 97 9.96 -6.09 8.16
C VAL A 97 9.04 -5.37 7.16
N HIS A 98 9.59 -4.98 6.00
CA HIS A 98 8.82 -4.39 4.92
C HIS A 98 7.68 -5.32 4.45
N LYS A 99 7.99 -6.58 4.18
CA LYS A 99 7.02 -7.58 3.71
C LYS A 99 5.92 -7.87 4.73
N VAL A 100 6.29 -8.03 6.00
CA VAL A 100 5.30 -8.25 7.09
C VAL A 100 4.40 -7.03 7.23
N GLY A 101 4.97 -5.81 7.23
CA GLY A 101 4.19 -4.57 7.26
C GLY A 101 3.20 -4.48 6.10
N ALA A 102 3.63 -4.82 4.88
CA ALA A 102 2.76 -4.81 3.70
C ALA A 102 1.62 -5.83 3.80
N ILE A 103 1.90 -7.04 4.28
CA ILE A 103 0.87 -8.08 4.49
C ILE A 103 -0.14 -7.62 5.55
N VAL A 104 0.32 -7.10 6.68
CA VAL A 104 -0.57 -6.60 7.75
C VAL A 104 -1.43 -5.45 7.22
N CYS A 105 -0.83 -4.47 6.52
CA CYS A 105 -1.55 -3.36 5.93
C CYS A 105 -2.65 -3.85 4.96
N ALA A 106 -2.29 -4.69 4.00
CA ALA A 106 -3.22 -5.22 3.00
C ALA A 106 -4.32 -6.07 3.66
N ALA A 107 -3.97 -7.03 4.50
CA ALA A 107 -4.94 -7.92 5.13
C ALA A 107 -5.91 -7.14 6.01
N CYS A 108 -5.42 -6.29 6.93
CA CYS A 108 -6.29 -5.55 7.84
C CYS A 108 -7.18 -4.53 7.11
N SER A 109 -6.66 -3.85 6.08
CA SER A 109 -7.48 -2.92 5.28
C SER A 109 -8.59 -3.64 4.51
N GLN A 110 -8.32 -4.79 3.91
CA GLN A 110 -9.34 -5.54 3.17
C GLN A 110 -10.34 -6.23 4.10
N ILE A 111 -9.92 -6.80 5.24
CA ILE A 111 -10.83 -7.34 6.25
C ILE A 111 -11.75 -6.24 6.79
N LEU A 112 -11.22 -5.04 7.02
CA LEU A 112 -12.03 -3.89 7.43
C LEU A 112 -13.14 -3.59 6.41
N LEU A 113 -12.84 -3.64 5.12
CA LEU A 113 -13.84 -3.44 4.07
C LEU A 113 -14.92 -4.51 4.07
N VAL A 114 -14.60 -5.78 4.41
CA VAL A 114 -15.62 -6.84 4.57
C VAL A 114 -16.70 -6.41 5.54
N PHE A 115 -16.33 -5.77 6.65
CA PHE A 115 -17.28 -5.39 7.71
C PHE A 115 -17.97 -4.05 7.47
N ASN A 116 -17.28 -3.09 6.84
CA ASN A 116 -17.77 -1.71 6.74
C ASN A 116 -18.30 -1.34 5.35
N CYS A 117 -17.76 -1.96 4.27
CA CYS A 117 -18.13 -1.60 2.90
C CYS A 117 -17.83 -2.76 1.92
N PRO A 118 -18.51 -3.91 2.05
CA PRO A 118 -18.15 -5.15 1.34
C PRO A 118 -18.21 -5.05 -0.18
N TRP A 119 -19.02 -4.18 -0.73
CA TRP A 119 -19.11 -3.98 -2.18
C TRP A 119 -17.81 -3.43 -2.81
N LEU A 120 -16.95 -2.77 -2.04
CA LEU A 120 -15.63 -2.33 -2.52
C LEU A 120 -14.70 -3.51 -2.86
N LEU A 121 -14.96 -4.69 -2.32
CA LEU A 121 -14.23 -5.90 -2.69
C LEU A 121 -14.49 -6.33 -4.14
N LEU A 122 -15.54 -5.84 -4.78
CA LEU A 122 -15.77 -6.06 -6.23
C LEU A 122 -14.62 -5.50 -7.08
N LEU A 123 -13.84 -4.55 -6.57
CA LEU A 123 -12.63 -4.05 -7.24
C LEU A 123 -11.56 -5.15 -7.45
N TRP A 124 -11.62 -6.25 -6.69
CA TRP A 124 -10.75 -7.39 -6.88
C TRP A 124 -11.13 -8.26 -8.08
N ILE A 125 -12.38 -8.19 -8.57
CA ILE A 125 -12.87 -9.05 -9.67
C ILE A 125 -12.01 -8.89 -10.94
N PRO A 126 -11.77 -7.67 -11.46
CA PRO A 126 -10.91 -7.50 -12.63
C PRO A 126 -9.49 -8.03 -12.43
N PHE A 127 -8.93 -7.83 -11.23
CA PHE A 127 -7.60 -8.33 -10.85
C PHE A 127 -7.56 -9.87 -10.89
N ILE A 128 -8.56 -10.52 -10.28
CA ILE A 128 -8.66 -11.99 -10.23
C ILE A 128 -8.83 -12.55 -11.64
N ILE A 129 -9.76 -11.99 -12.43
CA ILE A 129 -10.01 -12.43 -13.83
C ILE A 129 -8.71 -12.31 -14.66
N TYR A 130 -8.04 -11.17 -14.56
CA TYR A 130 -6.80 -10.95 -15.30
C TYR A 130 -5.68 -11.89 -14.85
N GLY A 131 -5.61 -12.20 -13.54
CA GLY A 131 -4.67 -13.16 -12.99
C GLY A 131 -4.85 -14.58 -13.53
N PHE A 132 -6.10 -15.01 -13.72
CA PHE A 132 -6.40 -16.31 -14.36
C PHE A 132 -6.03 -16.32 -15.86
N ILE A 133 -6.24 -15.21 -16.58
CA ILE A 133 -5.88 -15.09 -18.01
C ILE A 133 -4.36 -15.13 -18.21
N LYS A 134 -3.60 -14.49 -17.31
CA LYS A 134 -2.14 -14.33 -17.43
C LYS A 134 -1.32 -15.43 -16.76
N ASP A 135 -1.93 -16.34 -16.04
CA ASP A 135 -1.29 -17.22 -15.06
C ASP A 135 -0.62 -16.43 -13.92
N PHE A 136 -1.17 -16.54 -12.72
CA PHE A 136 -0.69 -15.82 -11.54
C PHE A 136 0.82 -15.99 -11.28
N LYS A 137 1.37 -17.18 -11.60
CA LYS A 137 2.80 -17.48 -11.40
C LYS A 137 3.71 -16.75 -12.40
N ALA A 138 3.23 -16.56 -13.63
CA ALA A 138 3.97 -15.88 -14.69
C ALA A 138 3.79 -14.36 -14.66
N TRP A 139 2.82 -13.85 -13.89
CA TRP A 139 2.50 -12.43 -13.86
C TRP A 139 3.47 -11.64 -12.96
N ARG A 140 4.54 -11.16 -13.57
CA ARG A 140 5.63 -10.43 -12.90
C ARG A 140 5.14 -9.24 -12.04
N THR A 141 4.08 -8.53 -12.46
CA THR A 141 3.58 -7.31 -11.79
C THR A 141 2.37 -7.55 -10.91
N ILE A 142 2.12 -8.81 -10.52
CA ILE A 142 0.93 -9.18 -9.72
C ILE A 142 0.86 -8.44 -8.39
N VAL A 143 1.99 -8.30 -7.69
CA VAL A 143 2.04 -7.62 -6.40
C VAL A 143 1.73 -6.15 -6.56
N PHE A 144 2.31 -5.48 -7.57
CA PHE A 144 2.01 -4.09 -7.90
C PHE A 144 0.51 -3.85 -8.07
N TRP A 145 -0.16 -4.67 -8.88
CA TRP A 145 -1.60 -4.52 -9.12
C TRP A 145 -2.45 -4.85 -7.89
N GLY A 146 -2.03 -5.83 -7.09
CA GLY A 146 -2.65 -6.12 -5.80
C GLY A 146 -2.55 -4.94 -4.83
N GLU A 147 -1.37 -4.31 -4.72
CA GLU A 147 -1.17 -3.09 -3.94
C GLU A 147 -2.07 -1.95 -4.45
N MET A 148 -2.17 -1.77 -5.78
CA MET A 148 -3.04 -0.73 -6.37
C MET A 148 -4.52 -0.97 -6.06
N VAL A 149 -5.00 -2.22 -6.07
CA VAL A 149 -6.38 -2.54 -5.68
C VAL A 149 -6.61 -2.25 -4.19
N CYS A 150 -5.66 -2.63 -3.31
CA CYS A 150 -5.73 -2.32 -1.89
C CYS A 150 -5.80 -0.81 -1.63
N PHE A 151 -4.92 -0.02 -2.24
CA PHE A 151 -4.92 1.43 -2.09
C PHE A 151 -6.21 2.05 -2.64
N THR A 152 -6.63 1.65 -3.85
CA THR A 152 -7.83 2.20 -4.48
C THR A 152 -9.07 1.92 -3.64
N SER A 153 -9.28 0.68 -3.18
CA SER A 153 -10.43 0.31 -2.36
C SER A 153 -10.45 1.07 -1.03
N THR A 154 -9.28 1.22 -0.38
CA THR A 154 -9.16 1.97 0.88
C THR A 154 -9.41 3.47 0.68
N PHE A 155 -8.86 4.07 -0.38
CA PHE A 155 -9.10 5.49 -0.67
C PHE A 155 -10.56 5.77 -1.05
N VAL A 156 -11.18 4.91 -1.86
CA VAL A 156 -12.61 5.04 -2.17
C VAL A 156 -13.44 4.94 -0.89
N TYR A 157 -13.13 3.99 0.00
CA TYR A 157 -13.78 3.90 1.31
C TYR A 157 -13.66 5.21 2.12
N CYS A 158 -12.50 5.85 2.10
CA CYS A 158 -12.32 7.13 2.79
C CYS A 158 -13.07 8.30 2.12
N LEU A 159 -13.42 8.22 0.84
CA LEU A 159 -14.10 9.28 0.10
C LEU A 159 -15.61 9.23 0.20
N ILE A 160 -16.20 8.04 0.32
CA ILE A 160 -17.67 7.83 0.42
C ILE A 160 -18.15 7.92 1.84
#